data_4a63d47c81cb447fca0155e735035e2f
#
_entry.id   4a63d47c81cb447fca0155e735035e2f
#
_cell.length_a   1.000
_cell.length_b   1.000
_cell.length_c   1.000
_cell.angle_alpha   90.00
_cell.angle_beta   90.00
_cell.angle_gamma   90.00
#
_symmetry.space_group_name_H-M   'P 1'
#
loop_
_entity.id
_entity.type
_entity.pdbx_description
1 polymer ?
#
loop_
_entity_poly.entity_id
_entity_poly.type
_entity_poly.pdbx_seq_one_letter_code
_entity_poly.pdbx_strand_id
1 'polypeptide(L)'
;LFKQDSVLYSNIIKENDGFGLQIDTSQDIFIWNNTISEKEGTDIGMSTGSSAYSIGTSFSSISVSSDSILTLKSYIDLNVTDARGLNISGIDIRIKEGDSVKYSTNYFGGNDPKTDSNGTIATFLINSKEYDGSSSPTIIPTTVSARSNDWVETTIYDPANLIEITVPDLRVLNTRLDDSPLYYNIQTAINNADEGDTIHAWSGTYFENIEISDEITLKGNGTSTIINGTSGTAIEINDNDISVEDLLIISSEKGIFLNAANDITISTIRFTGNEYAIYVEDSQSALIDNNEFDLEEYGIYFTGSSSGATVEYNKFRNATESAIYQSESDENGERRLERLERF
;
A
#
# COMPACT_ATOMS: atom_id res chain seq x y z
N LEU A 1 13.00 -40.90 -31.52
CA LEU A 1 14.05 -40.24 -30.74
C LEU A 1 14.02 -38.76 -31.02
N PHE A 2 13.62 -38.00 -30.01
CA PHE A 2 13.73 -36.53 -30.05
C PHE A 2 15.20 -36.17 -30.01
N LYS A 3 15.58 -35.20 -30.83
CA LYS A 3 16.92 -34.58 -30.79
C LYS A 3 16.88 -33.33 -29.93
N GLN A 4 18.05 -32.79 -29.63
CA GLN A 4 18.21 -31.51 -28.95
C GLN A 4 17.25 -30.44 -29.52
N ASP A 5 16.67 -29.58 -28.67
CA ASP A 5 15.75 -28.49 -29.02
C ASP A 5 14.42 -28.94 -29.69
N SER A 6 13.99 -30.16 -29.51
CA SER A 6 12.71 -30.63 -30.04
C SER A 6 11.54 -30.12 -29.20
N VAL A 7 10.42 -29.79 -29.85
CA VAL A 7 9.20 -29.31 -29.21
C VAL A 7 8.06 -30.31 -29.40
N LEU A 8 7.43 -30.71 -28.31
CA LEU A 8 6.19 -31.48 -28.29
C LEU A 8 5.05 -30.53 -27.83
N TYR A 9 4.11 -30.22 -28.71
CA TYR A 9 3.13 -29.18 -28.47
C TYR A 9 1.68 -29.65 -28.74
N SER A 10 0.80 -29.38 -27.76
CA SER A 10 -0.67 -29.59 -27.88
C SER A 10 -1.12 -30.98 -28.32
N ASN A 11 -0.47 -32.01 -27.80
CA ASN A 11 -0.87 -33.39 -28.06
C ASN A 11 -1.74 -33.96 -26.94
N ILE A 12 -2.57 -34.90 -27.27
CA ILE A 12 -3.32 -35.76 -26.33
C ILE A 12 -2.77 -37.18 -26.50
N ILE A 13 -2.11 -37.68 -25.45
CA ILE A 13 -1.48 -38.99 -25.39
C ILE A 13 -2.22 -39.79 -24.30
N LYS A 14 -2.87 -40.88 -24.67
CA LYS A 14 -3.75 -41.63 -23.76
C LYS A 14 -3.71 -43.14 -24.00
N GLU A 15 -3.99 -43.87 -22.94
CA GLU A 15 -4.36 -45.29 -22.98
C GLU A 15 -3.29 -46.21 -23.56
N ASN A 16 -2.00 -45.84 -23.46
CA ASN A 16 -0.90 -46.74 -23.79
C ASN A 16 -0.56 -47.67 -22.60
N ASP A 17 -0.06 -48.86 -22.87
CA ASP A 17 0.32 -49.82 -21.83
C ASP A 17 1.74 -49.59 -21.27
N GLY A 18 2.48 -48.64 -21.86
CA GLY A 18 3.85 -48.26 -21.46
C GLY A 18 3.97 -46.79 -21.05
N PHE A 19 5.03 -46.13 -21.49
CA PHE A 19 5.17 -44.72 -21.31
C PHE A 19 4.30 -43.94 -22.31
N GLY A 20 3.63 -42.89 -21.87
CA GLY A 20 2.99 -41.94 -22.75
C GLY A 20 4.01 -41.14 -23.54
N LEU A 21 4.98 -40.61 -22.85
CA LEU A 21 6.14 -39.93 -23.43
C LEU A 21 7.42 -40.49 -22.82
N GLN A 22 8.31 -41.00 -23.64
CA GLN A 22 9.64 -41.44 -23.21
C GLN A 22 10.73 -40.58 -23.85
N ILE A 23 11.58 -39.99 -23.02
CA ILE A 23 12.73 -39.17 -23.40
C ILE A 23 13.99 -39.89 -22.95
N ASP A 24 14.82 -40.25 -23.90
CA ASP A 24 16.04 -40.98 -23.65
C ASP A 24 17.20 -40.36 -24.45
N THR A 25 18.35 -40.15 -23.77
CA THR A 25 19.57 -39.59 -24.39
C THR A 25 19.34 -38.23 -25.12
N SER A 26 18.41 -37.42 -24.64
CA SER A 26 17.96 -36.22 -25.33
C SER A 26 18.05 -35.02 -24.42
N GLN A 27 18.46 -33.86 -24.95
CA GLN A 27 18.68 -32.63 -24.22
C GLN A 27 17.71 -31.53 -24.67
N ASP A 28 17.30 -30.67 -23.72
CA ASP A 28 16.55 -29.44 -23.97
C ASP A 28 15.24 -29.67 -24.75
N ILE A 29 14.48 -30.71 -24.37
CA ILE A 29 13.20 -31.03 -24.96
C ILE A 29 12.11 -30.16 -24.36
N PHE A 30 11.33 -29.46 -25.18
CA PHE A 30 10.20 -28.65 -24.77
C PHE A 30 8.88 -29.41 -24.89
N ILE A 31 8.14 -29.52 -23.77
CA ILE A 31 6.86 -30.21 -23.67
C ILE A 31 5.80 -29.16 -23.30
N TRP A 32 4.98 -28.75 -24.26
CA TRP A 32 4.10 -27.61 -24.06
C TRP A 32 2.62 -27.93 -24.31
N ASN A 33 1.75 -27.65 -23.35
CA ASN A 33 0.30 -27.80 -23.43
C ASN A 33 -0.15 -29.21 -23.89
N ASN A 34 0.52 -30.25 -23.43
CA ASN A 34 0.09 -31.61 -23.72
C ASN A 34 -0.82 -32.18 -22.60
N THR A 35 -1.63 -33.13 -22.93
CA THR A 35 -2.34 -33.97 -21.95
C THR A 35 -1.83 -35.39 -22.09
N ILE A 36 -1.21 -35.91 -21.03
CA ILE A 36 -0.65 -37.25 -21.01
C ILE A 36 -1.34 -38.03 -19.88
N SER A 37 -1.99 -39.13 -20.19
CA SER A 37 -2.69 -39.96 -19.20
C SER A 37 -2.70 -41.42 -19.65
N GLU A 38 -1.88 -42.23 -19.00
CA GLU A 38 -1.75 -43.62 -19.36
C GLU A 38 -2.63 -44.52 -18.48
N LYS A 39 -3.06 -45.68 -19.04
CA LYS A 39 -3.98 -46.57 -18.36
C LYS A 39 -3.28 -47.40 -17.28
N GLU A 40 -2.16 -48.00 -17.61
CA GLU A 40 -1.38 -48.89 -16.73
C GLU A 40 0.12 -48.51 -16.65
N GLY A 41 0.54 -47.52 -17.45
CA GLY A 41 1.93 -47.09 -17.56
C GLY A 41 2.26 -45.80 -16.80
N THR A 42 3.42 -45.28 -17.10
CA THR A 42 3.90 -43.98 -16.61
C THR A 42 3.68 -42.93 -17.66
N ASP A 43 3.10 -41.78 -17.31
CA ASP A 43 2.82 -40.70 -18.26
C ASP A 43 4.10 -40.18 -18.91
N ILE A 44 5.12 -39.87 -18.09
CA ILE A 44 6.42 -39.39 -18.61
C ILE A 44 7.56 -40.22 -18.02
N GLY A 45 8.39 -40.78 -18.89
CA GLY A 45 9.64 -41.45 -18.56
C GLY A 45 10.85 -40.66 -19.08
N MET A 46 11.86 -40.50 -18.27
CA MET A 46 13.15 -39.88 -18.67
C MET A 46 14.32 -40.72 -18.19
N SER A 47 15.29 -40.90 -19.07
CA SER A 47 16.46 -41.73 -18.80
C SER A 47 17.71 -41.28 -19.52
N THR A 48 18.84 -41.80 -19.09
CA THR A 48 20.15 -41.66 -19.75
C THR A 48 20.57 -40.19 -19.96
N GLY A 49 20.63 -39.42 -18.86
CA GLY A 49 21.14 -38.05 -18.88
C GLY A 49 20.27 -37.09 -19.70
N SER A 50 18.97 -37.31 -19.73
CA SER A 50 18.04 -36.48 -20.51
C SER A 50 17.63 -35.21 -19.76
N SER A 51 17.38 -34.10 -20.51
CA SER A 51 16.79 -32.87 -19.97
C SER A 51 15.56 -32.42 -20.74
N ALA A 52 14.54 -31.96 -20.03
CA ALA A 52 13.31 -31.43 -20.61
C ALA A 52 12.71 -30.30 -19.77
N TYR A 53 11.96 -29.43 -20.45
CA TYR A 53 11.16 -28.37 -19.84
C TYR A 53 9.69 -28.59 -20.15
N SER A 54 8.84 -28.50 -19.16
CA SER A 54 7.39 -28.68 -19.33
C SER A 54 6.65 -27.42 -18.94
N ILE A 55 5.72 -26.99 -19.80
CA ILE A 55 4.86 -25.82 -19.61
C ILE A 55 3.42 -26.21 -19.89
N GLY A 56 2.51 -26.03 -18.93
CA GLY A 56 1.08 -26.26 -19.14
C GLY A 56 0.73 -27.70 -19.53
N THR A 57 1.63 -28.67 -19.37
CA THR A 57 1.36 -30.10 -19.66
C THR A 57 0.82 -30.79 -18.43
N SER A 58 -0.33 -31.42 -18.57
CA SER A 58 -0.92 -32.24 -17.51
C SER A 58 -0.43 -33.70 -17.60
N PHE A 59 0.01 -34.25 -16.49
CA PHE A 59 0.36 -35.66 -16.28
C PHE A 59 0.17 -36.02 -14.81
N SER A 60 -0.01 -37.31 -14.50
CA SER A 60 -0.24 -37.82 -13.15
C SER A 60 0.90 -38.69 -12.63
N SER A 61 1.69 -39.24 -13.49
CA SER A 61 2.78 -40.14 -13.14
C SER A 61 4.07 -39.81 -13.92
N ILE A 62 5.22 -39.94 -13.23
CA ILE A 62 6.50 -39.65 -13.82
C ILE A 62 7.59 -40.58 -13.26
N SER A 63 8.56 -40.89 -14.11
CA SER A 63 9.79 -41.60 -13.73
C SER A 63 10.98 -40.91 -14.36
N VAL A 64 11.85 -40.36 -13.53
CA VAL A 64 13.08 -39.65 -13.97
C VAL A 64 14.28 -40.35 -13.37
N SER A 65 15.22 -40.79 -14.23
CA SER A 65 16.47 -41.42 -13.77
C SER A 65 17.38 -40.41 -13.05
N SER A 66 18.29 -40.89 -12.23
CA SER A 66 19.18 -40.08 -11.36
C SER A 66 20.14 -39.15 -12.11
N ASP A 67 20.24 -39.31 -13.44
CA ASP A 67 21.07 -38.49 -14.32
C ASP A 67 20.24 -37.63 -15.28
N SER A 68 18.92 -37.58 -15.07
CA SER A 68 17.96 -36.86 -15.93
C SER A 68 17.18 -35.80 -15.13
N ILE A 69 16.79 -34.72 -15.82
CA ILE A 69 16.10 -33.60 -15.18
C ILE A 69 14.86 -33.19 -16.01
N LEU A 70 13.69 -33.14 -15.35
CA LEU A 70 12.50 -32.48 -15.88
C LEU A 70 12.20 -31.21 -15.05
N THR A 71 12.28 -30.06 -15.70
CA THR A 71 11.91 -28.79 -15.09
C THR A 71 10.51 -28.36 -15.53
N LEU A 72 9.60 -28.17 -14.58
CA LEU A 72 8.32 -27.55 -14.84
C LEU A 72 8.44 -26.03 -14.77
N LYS A 73 7.93 -25.36 -15.79
CA LYS A 73 7.89 -23.91 -15.86
C LYS A 73 6.46 -23.40 -15.76
N SER A 74 6.30 -22.28 -15.10
CA SER A 74 5.01 -21.58 -14.99
C SER A 74 5.15 -20.14 -15.45
N TYR A 75 4.10 -19.59 -16.03
CA TYR A 75 4.06 -18.13 -16.25
C TYR A 75 3.89 -17.41 -14.92
N ILE A 76 4.60 -16.32 -14.77
CA ILE A 76 4.30 -15.32 -13.76
C ILE A 76 3.23 -14.42 -14.35
N ASP A 77 2.10 -14.39 -13.66
CA ASP A 77 1.03 -13.43 -13.89
C ASP A 77 0.83 -12.68 -12.57
N LEU A 78 1.15 -11.39 -12.57
CA LEU A 78 1.16 -10.54 -11.38
C LEU A 78 0.16 -9.41 -11.57
N ASN A 79 -0.73 -9.23 -10.60
CA ASN A 79 -1.61 -8.09 -10.50
C ASN A 79 -1.45 -7.39 -9.15
N VAL A 80 -1.27 -6.08 -9.17
CA VAL A 80 -1.16 -5.25 -7.99
C VAL A 80 -2.38 -4.34 -7.90
N THR A 81 -3.11 -4.48 -6.80
CA THR A 81 -4.31 -3.67 -6.51
C THR A 81 -4.19 -3.01 -5.15
N ASP A 82 -4.97 -1.97 -4.91
CA ASP A 82 -5.21 -1.46 -3.56
C ASP A 82 -6.26 -2.29 -2.82
N ALA A 83 -6.51 -1.97 -1.54
CA ALA A 83 -7.52 -2.66 -0.73
C ALA A 83 -8.96 -2.49 -1.25
N ARG A 84 -9.21 -1.59 -2.20
CA ARG A 84 -10.49 -1.40 -2.90
C ARG A 84 -10.59 -2.25 -4.17
N GLY A 85 -9.51 -2.95 -4.53
CA GLY A 85 -9.41 -3.72 -5.77
C GLY A 85 -9.09 -2.89 -7.01
N LEU A 86 -8.64 -1.64 -6.85
CA LEU A 86 -8.21 -0.79 -7.97
C LEU A 86 -6.75 -1.09 -8.31
N ASN A 87 -6.46 -1.23 -9.59
CA ASN A 87 -5.12 -1.48 -10.09
C ASN A 87 -4.17 -0.31 -9.77
N ILE A 88 -2.94 -0.62 -9.35
CA ILE A 88 -1.93 0.39 -9.01
C ILE A 88 -0.73 0.30 -9.94
N SER A 89 -0.44 1.41 -10.63
CA SER A 89 0.77 1.59 -11.42
C SER A 89 1.94 2.09 -10.57
N GLY A 90 3.14 1.98 -11.11
CA GLY A 90 4.34 2.58 -10.52
C GLY A 90 4.93 1.83 -9.32
N ILE A 91 4.45 0.61 -9.03
CA ILE A 91 4.97 -0.23 -7.95
C ILE A 91 6.29 -0.87 -8.36
N ASP A 92 7.30 -0.73 -7.52
CA ASP A 92 8.58 -1.42 -7.69
C ASP A 92 8.45 -2.90 -7.36
N ILE A 93 8.90 -3.76 -8.27
CA ILE A 93 8.78 -5.22 -8.15
C ILE A 93 10.16 -5.88 -8.24
N ARG A 94 10.39 -6.89 -7.41
CA ARG A 94 11.49 -7.85 -7.56
C ARG A 94 10.94 -9.27 -7.47
N ILE A 95 11.28 -10.10 -8.44
CA ILE A 95 10.92 -11.52 -8.46
C ILE A 95 12.18 -12.37 -8.49
N LYS A 96 12.24 -13.34 -7.59
CA LYS A 96 13.30 -14.33 -7.51
C LYS A 96 12.72 -15.73 -7.70
N GLU A 97 13.48 -16.56 -8.38
CA GLU A 97 13.31 -18.01 -8.48
C GLU A 97 14.41 -18.64 -7.62
N GLY A 98 14.06 -19.15 -6.46
CA GLY A 98 15.07 -19.46 -5.43
C GLY A 98 15.91 -18.22 -5.10
N ASP A 99 17.23 -18.31 -5.29
CA ASP A 99 18.14 -17.17 -5.10
C ASP A 99 18.37 -16.33 -6.37
N SER A 100 17.89 -16.79 -7.53
CA SER A 100 18.11 -16.14 -8.82
C SER A 100 17.11 -15.02 -9.07
N VAL A 101 17.58 -13.78 -9.30
CA VAL A 101 16.74 -12.64 -9.68
C VAL A 101 16.30 -12.80 -11.13
N LYS A 102 14.99 -12.76 -11.39
CA LYS A 102 14.38 -12.87 -12.73
C LYS A 102 13.77 -11.57 -13.20
N TYR A 103 13.34 -10.73 -12.28
CA TYR A 103 12.77 -9.41 -12.53
C TYR A 103 13.18 -8.47 -11.39
N SER A 104 13.57 -7.24 -11.72
CA SER A 104 14.00 -6.28 -10.72
C SER A 104 13.89 -4.85 -11.25
N THR A 105 13.05 -4.05 -10.61
CA THR A 105 12.94 -2.62 -10.91
C THR A 105 14.08 -1.81 -10.30
N ASN A 106 14.15 -0.52 -10.61
CA ASN A 106 15.24 0.36 -10.21
C ASN A 106 15.48 0.39 -8.69
N TYR A 107 14.42 0.43 -7.88
CA TYR A 107 14.57 0.41 -6.42
C TYR A 107 15.32 -0.83 -5.91
N PHE A 108 15.10 -1.97 -6.53
CA PHE A 108 15.75 -3.23 -6.18
C PHE A 108 17.08 -3.47 -6.91
N GLY A 109 17.61 -2.45 -7.61
CA GLY A 109 18.90 -2.49 -8.29
C GLY A 109 18.86 -3.06 -9.71
N GLY A 110 17.68 -3.20 -10.31
CA GLY A 110 17.49 -3.64 -11.71
C GLY A 110 17.07 -2.49 -12.63
N ASN A 111 16.62 -2.83 -13.84
CA ASN A 111 16.16 -1.88 -14.85
C ASN A 111 14.80 -2.28 -15.45
N ASP A 112 14.14 -3.28 -14.89
CA ASP A 112 12.82 -3.69 -15.37
C ASP A 112 11.77 -2.62 -15.07
N PRO A 113 10.72 -2.50 -15.89
CA PRO A 113 9.64 -1.54 -15.66
C PRO A 113 8.90 -1.79 -14.35
N LYS A 114 8.37 -0.74 -13.75
CA LYS A 114 7.37 -0.83 -12.67
C LYS A 114 6.04 -1.34 -13.21
N THR A 115 5.07 -1.61 -12.33
CA THR A 115 3.72 -1.98 -12.75
C THR A 115 3.12 -0.90 -13.67
N ASP A 116 2.40 -1.34 -14.68
CA ASP A 116 1.70 -0.48 -15.65
C ASP A 116 0.36 0.05 -15.10
N SER A 117 -0.41 0.76 -15.92
CA SER A 117 -1.74 1.28 -15.55
C SER A 117 -2.78 0.21 -15.18
N ASN A 118 -2.53 -1.05 -15.51
CA ASN A 118 -3.35 -2.18 -15.13
C ASN A 118 -2.85 -2.89 -13.86
N GLY A 119 -1.84 -2.34 -13.19
CA GLY A 119 -1.21 -2.97 -12.02
C GLY A 119 -0.36 -4.19 -12.36
N THR A 120 -0.01 -4.40 -13.63
CA THR A 120 0.67 -5.60 -14.09
C THR A 120 2.12 -5.36 -14.53
N ILE A 121 2.89 -6.43 -14.64
CA ILE A 121 4.20 -6.46 -15.29
C ILE A 121 4.14 -7.37 -16.52
N ALA A 122 5.15 -7.29 -17.38
CA ALA A 122 5.27 -8.22 -18.51
C ALA A 122 5.33 -9.68 -18.01
N THR A 123 4.49 -10.54 -18.58
CA THR A 123 4.47 -11.97 -18.28
C THR A 123 5.74 -12.65 -18.74
N PHE A 124 6.36 -13.48 -17.90
CA PHE A 124 7.54 -14.28 -18.25
C PHE A 124 7.51 -15.65 -17.57
N LEU A 125 8.41 -16.54 -17.98
CA LEU A 125 8.49 -17.91 -17.47
C LEU A 125 9.51 -18.02 -16.35
N ILE A 126 9.15 -18.76 -15.31
CA ILE A 126 10.03 -19.20 -14.21
C ILE A 126 10.00 -20.71 -14.06
N ASN A 127 11.02 -21.27 -13.43
CA ASN A 127 11.02 -22.66 -13.01
C ASN A 127 10.21 -22.78 -11.71
N SER A 128 9.26 -23.70 -11.69
CA SER A 128 8.36 -23.90 -10.54
C SER A 128 8.67 -25.17 -9.75
N LYS A 129 9.00 -26.23 -10.44
CA LYS A 129 9.31 -27.54 -9.86
C LYS A 129 10.37 -28.25 -10.68
N GLU A 130 11.14 -29.12 -10.05
CA GLU A 130 12.16 -29.91 -10.70
C GLU A 130 12.10 -31.34 -10.23
N TYR A 131 12.08 -32.29 -11.17
CA TYR A 131 12.26 -33.71 -10.94
C TYR A 131 13.70 -34.06 -11.33
N ASP A 132 14.55 -34.33 -10.36
CA ASP A 132 15.94 -34.71 -10.51
C ASP A 132 16.11 -36.10 -9.89
N GLY A 133 16.11 -37.12 -10.73
CA GLY A 133 16.24 -38.52 -10.30
C GLY A 133 15.16 -39.00 -9.33
N SER A 134 14.02 -38.37 -9.28
CA SER A 134 12.93 -38.65 -8.32
C SER A 134 11.56 -38.56 -8.97
N SER A 135 10.62 -39.35 -8.44
CA SER A 135 9.20 -39.23 -8.77
C SER A 135 8.47 -38.11 -8.01
N SER A 136 9.15 -37.52 -7.03
CA SER A 136 8.65 -36.36 -6.26
C SER A 136 9.46 -35.11 -6.62
N PRO A 137 8.79 -34.00 -6.99
CA PRO A 137 9.51 -32.80 -7.39
C PRO A 137 10.07 -32.04 -6.21
N THR A 138 11.20 -31.39 -6.43
CA THR A 138 11.65 -30.27 -5.61
C THR A 138 10.91 -29.01 -6.05
N ILE A 139 10.25 -28.33 -5.11
CA ILE A 139 9.58 -27.04 -5.36
C ILE A 139 10.63 -25.95 -5.39
N ILE A 140 10.63 -25.14 -6.44
CA ILE A 140 11.47 -23.95 -6.55
C ILE A 140 10.61 -22.75 -6.14
N PRO A 141 10.85 -22.16 -4.95
CA PRO A 141 9.99 -21.09 -4.44
C PRO A 141 10.16 -19.82 -5.27
N THR A 142 9.06 -19.16 -5.56
CA THR A 142 9.04 -17.81 -6.14
C THR A 142 8.87 -16.80 -5.03
N THR A 143 9.83 -15.90 -4.87
CA THR A 143 9.76 -14.79 -3.94
C THR A 143 9.44 -13.52 -4.70
N VAL A 144 8.36 -12.85 -4.34
CA VAL A 144 7.99 -11.55 -4.88
C VAL A 144 8.14 -10.50 -3.79
N SER A 145 8.86 -9.44 -4.10
CA SER A 145 8.93 -8.23 -3.28
C SER A 145 8.29 -7.10 -4.04
N ALA A 146 7.36 -6.41 -3.42
CA ALA A 146 6.72 -5.22 -3.96
C ALA A 146 7.00 -4.03 -3.05
N ARG A 147 7.19 -2.84 -3.62
CA ARG A 147 7.43 -1.61 -2.88
C ARG A 147 6.69 -0.43 -3.49
N SER A 148 6.05 0.35 -2.62
CA SER A 148 5.56 1.68 -2.93
C SER A 148 6.01 2.62 -1.81
N ASN A 149 6.79 3.64 -2.13
CA ASN A 149 7.32 4.64 -1.18
C ASN A 149 7.85 4.02 0.13
N ASP A 150 7.07 4.11 1.21
CA ASP A 150 7.38 3.63 2.56
C ASP A 150 6.98 2.17 2.84
N TRP A 151 6.18 1.57 1.96
CA TRP A 151 5.70 0.20 2.11
C TRP A 151 6.54 -0.79 1.32
N VAL A 152 6.95 -1.87 1.96
CA VAL A 152 7.63 -3.01 1.33
C VAL A 152 7.02 -4.31 1.82
N GLU A 153 6.61 -5.15 0.89
CA GLU A 153 6.20 -6.53 1.17
C GLU A 153 7.10 -7.52 0.45
N THR A 154 7.38 -8.65 1.09
CA THR A 154 8.06 -9.78 0.48
C THR A 154 7.32 -11.06 0.86
N THR A 155 6.80 -11.74 -0.14
CA THR A 155 6.00 -12.96 0.03
C THR A 155 6.52 -14.08 -0.87
N ILE A 156 6.38 -15.32 -0.41
CA ILE A 156 6.73 -16.53 -1.18
C ILE A 156 5.45 -17.09 -1.77
N TYR A 157 5.43 -17.28 -3.08
CA TYR A 157 4.28 -17.81 -3.81
C TYR A 157 4.56 -19.18 -4.43
N ASP A 158 3.48 -19.97 -4.60
CA ASP A 158 3.50 -21.11 -5.53
C ASP A 158 3.33 -20.57 -6.95
N PRO A 159 4.34 -20.70 -7.82
CA PRO A 159 4.30 -20.12 -9.16
C PRO A 159 3.26 -20.74 -10.10
N ALA A 160 2.50 -21.73 -9.65
CA ALA A 160 1.40 -22.31 -10.44
C ALA A 160 0.12 -21.48 -10.44
N ASN A 161 0.05 -20.41 -9.65
CA ASN A 161 -1.14 -19.57 -9.46
C ASN A 161 -0.87 -18.13 -9.88
N LEU A 162 -1.94 -17.39 -10.21
CA LEU A 162 -1.92 -15.95 -10.32
C LEU A 162 -1.41 -15.34 -9.01
N ILE A 163 -0.45 -14.44 -9.10
CA ILE A 163 0.09 -13.71 -7.96
C ILE A 163 -0.69 -12.41 -7.83
N GLU A 164 -1.55 -12.35 -6.83
CA GLU A 164 -2.25 -11.12 -6.46
C GLU A 164 -1.54 -10.48 -5.26
N ILE A 165 -1.10 -9.23 -5.44
CA ILE A 165 -0.55 -8.42 -4.37
C ILE A 165 -1.55 -7.31 -4.08
N THR A 166 -2.06 -7.29 -2.85
CA THR A 166 -2.85 -6.17 -2.35
C THR A 166 -1.92 -5.25 -1.60
N VAL A 167 -1.66 -4.09 -2.18
CA VAL A 167 -0.95 -3.02 -1.48
C VAL A 167 -1.87 -2.54 -0.37
N PRO A 168 -1.42 -2.52 0.90
CA PRO A 168 -2.22 -1.93 1.95
C PRO A 168 -2.58 -0.51 1.52
N ASP A 169 -3.80 -0.17 1.72
CA ASP A 169 -4.52 1.07 1.47
C ASP A 169 -3.61 2.31 1.25
N LEU A 170 -3.04 2.46 0.08
CA LEU A 170 -2.40 3.71 -0.33
C LEU A 170 -3.50 4.76 -0.52
N ARG A 171 -3.75 5.53 0.53
CA ARG A 171 -4.89 6.46 0.62
C ARG A 171 -4.48 7.92 0.63
N VAL A 172 -3.21 8.22 0.57
CA VAL A 172 -2.72 9.59 0.67
C VAL A 172 -1.96 9.95 -0.59
N LEU A 173 -2.40 10.99 -1.27
CA LEU A 173 -1.90 11.46 -2.55
C LEU A 173 -1.31 12.86 -2.39
N ASN A 174 -0.07 13.08 -2.84
CA ASN A 174 0.42 14.42 -3.12
C ASN A 174 -0.02 14.81 -4.54
N THR A 175 -0.90 15.81 -4.65
CA THR A 175 -1.57 16.16 -5.92
C THR A 175 -0.78 17.11 -6.81
N ARG A 176 0.30 17.72 -6.32
CA ARG A 176 1.08 18.72 -7.07
C ARG A 176 2.07 18.10 -8.06
N LEU A 177 2.59 16.92 -7.76
CA LEU A 177 3.63 16.29 -8.57
C LEU A 177 3.03 15.57 -9.78
N ASP A 178 3.67 15.68 -10.94
CA ASP A 178 3.25 15.01 -12.19
C ASP A 178 3.09 13.49 -12.02
N ASP A 179 3.88 12.89 -11.13
CA ASP A 179 3.82 11.46 -10.80
C ASP A 179 2.80 11.14 -9.70
N SER A 180 2.20 12.16 -9.06
CA SER A 180 1.18 12.03 -8.00
C SER A 180 1.46 10.86 -7.04
N PRO A 181 2.54 10.89 -6.26
CA PRO A 181 2.93 9.74 -5.45
C PRO A 181 1.88 9.43 -4.39
N LEU A 182 1.57 8.13 -4.25
CA LEU A 182 0.67 7.60 -3.24
C LEU A 182 1.45 7.14 -2.02
N TYR A 183 0.91 7.44 -0.84
CA TYR A 183 1.50 7.11 0.45
C TYR A 183 0.54 6.27 1.30
N TYR A 184 1.10 5.48 2.21
CA TYR A 184 0.36 4.65 3.15
C TYR A 184 -0.25 5.47 4.28
N ASN A 185 0.47 6.45 4.79
CA ASN A 185 0.05 7.32 5.89
C ASN A 185 0.24 8.81 5.55
N ILE A 186 -0.45 9.66 6.31
CA ILE A 186 -0.46 11.11 6.10
C ILE A 186 0.89 11.70 6.46
N GLN A 187 1.51 11.30 7.58
CA GLN A 187 2.78 11.88 8.02
C GLN A 187 3.89 11.65 7.00
N THR A 188 3.95 10.45 6.38
CA THR A 188 4.96 10.20 5.34
C THR A 188 4.73 11.04 4.09
N ALA A 189 3.47 11.29 3.71
CA ALA A 189 3.17 12.17 2.59
C ALA A 189 3.61 13.62 2.89
N ILE A 190 3.36 14.11 4.09
CA ILE A 190 3.79 15.44 4.56
C ILE A 190 5.31 15.53 4.56
N ASN A 191 6.02 14.56 5.12
CA ASN A 191 7.49 14.54 5.17
C ASN A 191 8.19 14.52 3.80
N ASN A 192 7.44 14.24 2.73
CA ASN A 192 7.93 14.23 1.35
C ASN A 192 7.25 15.32 0.49
N ALA A 193 6.53 16.24 1.10
CA ALA A 193 5.92 17.36 0.42
C ALA A 193 6.90 18.51 0.27
N ASP A 194 6.68 19.31 -0.75
CA ASP A 194 7.30 20.63 -0.92
C ASP A 194 6.29 21.71 -0.50
N GLU A 195 6.81 22.91 -0.19
CA GLU A 195 6.01 24.10 0.11
C GLU A 195 4.94 24.36 -0.97
N GLY A 196 3.69 24.56 -0.55
CA GLY A 196 2.52 24.75 -1.41
C GLY A 196 1.89 23.45 -1.93
N ASP A 197 2.34 22.27 -1.51
CA ASP A 197 1.74 21.02 -1.91
C ASP A 197 0.37 20.79 -1.26
N THR A 198 -0.47 19.99 -1.93
CA THR A 198 -1.72 19.49 -1.36
C THR A 198 -1.62 18.00 -1.10
N ILE A 199 -1.74 17.61 0.15
CA ILE A 199 -1.80 16.22 0.60
C ILE A 199 -3.28 15.84 0.73
N HIS A 200 -3.74 14.98 -0.16
CA HIS A 200 -5.13 14.51 -0.17
C HIS A 200 -5.24 13.12 0.47
N ALA A 201 -5.81 13.07 1.67
CA ALA A 201 -6.11 11.83 2.38
C ALA A 201 -7.50 11.33 1.97
N TRP A 202 -7.57 10.15 1.34
CA TRP A 202 -8.84 9.55 0.94
C TRP A 202 -9.62 8.97 2.13
N SER A 203 -10.84 8.50 1.86
CA SER A 203 -11.72 7.92 2.87
C SER A 203 -11.06 6.76 3.62
N GLY A 204 -11.13 6.79 4.94
CA GLY A 204 -10.57 5.77 5.83
C GLY A 204 -10.26 6.31 7.21
N THR A 205 -9.84 5.42 8.12
CA THR A 205 -9.38 5.83 9.45
C THR A 205 -7.86 5.78 9.51
N TYR A 206 -7.26 6.90 9.91
CA TYR A 206 -5.83 7.09 10.08
C TYR A 206 -5.56 7.18 11.59
N PHE A 207 -4.81 6.22 12.10
CA PHE A 207 -4.38 6.18 13.51
C PHE A 207 -2.99 6.83 13.59
N GLU A 208 -2.96 8.15 13.49
CA GLU A 208 -1.74 8.93 13.39
C GLU A 208 -1.80 10.16 14.32
N ASN A 209 -0.63 10.55 14.80
CA ASN A 209 -0.37 11.87 15.37
C ASN A 209 0.45 12.61 14.32
N ILE A 210 -0.12 13.63 13.71
CA ILE A 210 0.40 14.33 12.54
C ILE A 210 1.06 15.63 12.98
N GLU A 211 2.26 15.88 12.49
CA GLU A 211 2.97 17.15 12.63
C GLU A 211 3.12 17.81 11.27
N ILE A 212 2.74 19.10 11.16
CA ILE A 212 2.86 19.90 9.94
C ILE A 212 3.79 21.06 10.24
N SER A 213 4.95 21.07 9.59
CA SER A 213 6.02 22.05 9.77
C SER A 213 6.46 22.69 8.45
N ASP A 214 5.66 22.57 7.40
CA ASP A 214 5.88 23.19 6.09
C ASP A 214 4.53 23.73 5.56
N GLU A 215 4.57 24.79 4.75
CA GLU A 215 3.39 25.38 4.11
C GLU A 215 2.72 24.41 3.15
N ILE A 216 1.65 23.72 3.60
CA ILE A 216 0.90 22.75 2.81
C ILE A 216 -0.60 22.86 3.03
N THR A 217 -1.37 22.22 2.16
CA THR A 217 -2.80 21.93 2.39
C THR A 217 -2.99 20.45 2.70
N LEU A 218 -3.55 20.12 3.87
CA LEU A 218 -4.04 18.78 4.19
C LEU A 218 -5.54 18.72 3.95
N LYS A 219 -5.96 17.87 3.02
CA LYS A 219 -7.36 17.73 2.61
C LYS A 219 -7.86 16.31 2.71
N GLY A 220 -9.07 16.11 3.22
CA GLY A 220 -9.75 14.81 3.24
C GLY A 220 -10.91 14.71 2.26
N ASN A 221 -11.78 13.71 2.48
CA ASN A 221 -13.05 13.48 1.79
C ASN A 221 -14.24 13.65 2.76
N GLY A 222 -14.24 14.76 3.50
CA GLY A 222 -15.25 15.03 4.54
C GLY A 222 -15.19 14.01 5.68
N THR A 223 -16.33 13.69 6.28
CA THR A 223 -16.42 12.80 7.45
C THR A 223 -16.07 11.34 7.16
N SER A 224 -15.79 10.98 5.93
CA SER A 224 -15.29 9.65 5.57
C SER A 224 -13.77 9.51 5.72
N THR A 225 -13.04 10.62 5.85
CA THR A 225 -11.61 10.64 6.22
C THR A 225 -11.50 10.96 7.70
N ILE A 226 -11.11 9.96 8.50
CA ILE A 226 -11.11 10.02 9.95
C ILE A 226 -9.68 10.04 10.46
N ILE A 227 -9.30 11.09 11.20
CA ILE A 227 -8.07 11.13 11.98
C ILE A 227 -8.39 10.77 13.42
N ASN A 228 -7.73 9.73 13.92
CA ASN A 228 -7.82 9.31 15.31
C ASN A 228 -6.42 9.42 15.92
N GLY A 229 -6.19 10.50 16.65
CA GLY A 229 -4.96 10.68 17.41
C GLY A 229 -4.87 9.63 18.52
N THR A 230 -3.89 8.76 18.43
CA THR A 230 -3.77 7.57 19.31
C THR A 230 -3.57 7.92 20.78
N SER A 231 -3.05 9.09 21.08
CA SER A 231 -2.96 9.74 22.39
C SER A 231 -2.36 11.13 22.20
N GLY A 232 -2.91 12.13 22.86
CA GLY A 232 -2.43 13.52 22.78
C GLY A 232 -3.01 14.26 21.55
N THR A 233 -2.17 14.97 20.81
CA THR A 233 -2.59 15.82 19.67
C THR A 233 -2.77 14.99 18.40
N ALA A 234 -3.92 15.12 17.71
CA ALA A 234 -4.14 14.45 16.44
C ALA A 234 -3.39 15.16 15.29
N ILE A 235 -3.47 16.49 15.23
CA ILE A 235 -2.73 17.32 14.25
C ILE A 235 -2.08 18.49 14.99
N GLU A 236 -0.76 18.56 14.96
CA GLU A 236 0.02 19.68 15.46
C GLU A 236 0.56 20.51 14.30
N ILE A 237 0.37 21.84 14.36
CA ILE A 237 0.77 22.79 13.33
C ILE A 237 1.82 23.74 13.93
N ASN A 238 3.04 23.70 13.39
CA ASN A 238 4.21 24.41 13.89
C ASN A 238 4.77 25.44 12.89
N ASP A 239 4.08 25.67 11.76
CA ASP A 239 4.48 26.67 10.75
C ASP A 239 3.27 27.47 10.28
N ASN A 240 3.49 28.43 9.39
CA ASN A 240 2.49 29.39 8.93
C ASN A 240 1.87 28.95 7.58
N ASP A 241 0.82 29.68 7.15
CA ASP A 241 0.19 29.53 5.82
C ASP A 241 -0.30 28.11 5.51
N ILE A 242 -0.75 27.36 6.54
CA ILE A 242 -1.22 25.97 6.42
C ILE A 242 -2.75 25.92 6.37
N SER A 243 -3.29 25.05 5.52
CA SER A 243 -4.72 24.75 5.46
C SER A 243 -5.02 23.30 5.81
N VAL A 244 -6.05 23.08 6.66
CA VAL A 244 -6.57 21.75 6.99
C VAL A 244 -8.06 21.75 6.76
N GLU A 245 -8.52 20.84 5.90
CA GLU A 245 -9.91 20.84 5.45
C GLU A 245 -10.51 19.44 5.18
N ASP A 246 -11.86 19.35 5.23
CA ASP A 246 -12.63 18.17 4.83
C ASP A 246 -12.29 16.88 5.60
N LEU A 247 -12.22 16.93 6.94
CA LEU A 247 -11.85 15.81 7.81
C LEU A 247 -12.89 15.54 8.91
N LEU A 248 -12.81 14.36 9.51
CA LEU A 248 -13.38 14.05 10.82
C LEU A 248 -12.23 13.75 11.80
N ILE A 249 -12.17 14.48 12.92
CA ILE A 249 -11.15 14.30 13.96
C ILE A 249 -11.83 13.80 15.24
N ILE A 250 -11.32 12.69 15.78
CA ILE A 250 -11.97 12.01 16.92
C ILE A 250 -10.99 11.62 18.02
N SER A 251 -11.52 11.57 19.26
CA SER A 251 -10.93 10.87 20.41
C SER A 251 -9.48 11.26 20.74
N SER A 252 -9.17 12.54 20.63
CA SER A 252 -7.84 13.10 20.94
C SER A 252 -7.90 13.97 22.19
N GLU A 253 -6.76 14.21 22.84
CA GLU A 253 -6.64 15.30 23.82
C GLU A 253 -6.83 16.65 23.11
N LYS A 254 -6.03 16.90 22.08
CA LYS A 254 -6.21 18.03 21.17
C LYS A 254 -6.48 17.54 19.77
N GLY A 255 -7.59 17.93 19.16
CA GLY A 255 -7.90 17.62 17.77
C GLY A 255 -6.91 18.30 16.82
N ILE A 256 -6.87 19.64 16.84
CA ILE A 256 -5.83 20.43 16.15
C ILE A 256 -5.17 21.35 17.17
N PHE A 257 -3.85 21.37 17.18
CA PHE A 257 -3.05 22.27 18.00
C PHE A 257 -2.27 23.24 17.12
N LEU A 258 -2.55 24.54 17.24
CA LEU A 258 -1.77 25.61 16.64
C LEU A 258 -0.72 26.08 17.65
N ASN A 259 0.55 25.83 17.37
CA ASN A 259 1.67 26.12 18.25
C ASN A 259 2.56 27.20 17.62
N ALA A 260 2.36 28.43 18.00
CA ALA A 260 3.03 29.63 17.44
C ALA A 260 2.88 29.71 15.88
N ALA A 261 1.76 29.23 15.35
CA ALA A 261 1.47 29.13 13.92
C ALA A 261 0.52 30.26 13.47
N ASN A 262 0.86 30.98 12.40
CA ASN A 262 0.10 32.13 11.93
C ASN A 262 -0.53 31.86 10.55
N ASP A 263 -1.60 32.61 10.23
CA ASP A 263 -2.29 32.55 8.95
C ASP A 263 -2.79 31.14 8.60
N ILE A 264 -3.35 30.44 9.60
CA ILE A 264 -3.82 29.06 9.48
C ILE A 264 -5.31 29.04 9.09
N THR A 265 -5.68 28.19 8.14
CA THR A 265 -7.09 27.95 7.78
C THR A 265 -7.52 26.55 8.24
N ILE A 266 -8.60 26.50 9.04
CA ILE A 266 -9.26 25.25 9.49
C ILE A 266 -10.70 25.30 9.04
N SER A 267 -11.08 24.47 8.06
CA SER A 267 -12.41 24.56 7.48
C SER A 267 -13.06 23.21 7.18
N THR A 268 -14.40 23.16 7.23
CA THR A 268 -15.20 21.99 6.86
C THR A 268 -14.83 20.70 7.61
N ILE A 269 -14.32 20.84 8.83
CA ILE A 269 -13.93 19.74 9.69
C ILE A 269 -15.05 19.45 10.70
N ARG A 270 -15.28 18.18 10.95
CA ARG A 270 -16.05 17.74 12.09
C ARG A 270 -15.15 17.21 13.19
N PHE A 271 -15.36 17.74 14.40
CA PHE A 271 -14.71 17.27 15.61
C PHE A 271 -15.71 16.51 16.47
N THR A 272 -15.29 15.42 17.12
CA THR A 272 -16.17 14.72 18.07
C THR A 272 -15.40 13.95 19.13
N GLY A 273 -15.71 14.24 20.40
CA GLY A 273 -15.19 13.50 21.54
C GLY A 273 -13.71 13.80 21.83
N ASN A 274 -13.22 15.00 21.53
CA ASN A 274 -11.90 15.46 21.94
C ASN A 274 -12.00 16.25 23.25
N GLU A 275 -10.91 16.36 24.02
CA GLU A 275 -10.87 17.29 25.14
C GLU A 275 -10.88 18.75 24.61
N TYR A 276 -9.95 19.07 23.71
CA TYR A 276 -9.93 20.33 22.96
C TYR A 276 -10.06 20.00 21.46
N ALA A 277 -11.11 20.47 20.79
CA ALA A 277 -11.21 20.25 19.36
C ALA A 277 -10.15 21.08 18.61
N ILE A 278 -10.04 22.36 18.91
CA ILE A 278 -8.97 23.25 18.43
C ILE A 278 -8.33 23.96 19.63
N TYR A 279 -7.03 23.79 19.79
CA TYR A 279 -6.22 24.46 20.80
C TYR A 279 -5.26 25.45 20.12
N VAL A 280 -5.35 26.73 20.47
CA VAL A 280 -4.60 27.83 19.83
C VAL A 280 -3.69 28.47 20.86
N GLU A 281 -2.38 28.34 20.68
CA GLU A 281 -1.38 28.89 21.57
C GLU A 281 -0.40 29.77 20.79
N ASP A 282 -0.18 30.99 21.25
CA ASP A 282 0.76 31.97 20.70
C ASP A 282 0.63 32.19 19.18
N SER A 283 -0.56 31.99 18.61
CA SER A 283 -0.83 31.99 17.17
C SER A 283 -1.70 33.16 16.75
N GLN A 284 -1.51 33.66 15.52
CA GLN A 284 -2.22 34.84 15.03
C GLN A 284 -2.94 34.55 13.70
N SER A 285 -4.00 35.35 13.44
CA SER A 285 -4.70 35.35 12.14
C SER A 285 -5.28 34.00 11.69
N ALA A 286 -5.66 33.14 12.64
CA ALA A 286 -6.31 31.87 12.27
C ALA A 286 -7.74 32.11 11.74
N LEU A 287 -8.08 31.51 10.61
CA LEU A 287 -9.43 31.41 10.08
C LEU A 287 -10.02 30.04 10.44
N ILE A 288 -11.07 30.01 11.26
CA ILE A 288 -11.78 28.80 11.69
C ILE A 288 -13.21 28.90 11.16
N ASP A 289 -13.50 28.23 10.05
CA ASP A 289 -14.68 28.44 9.25
C ASP A 289 -15.43 27.14 8.89
N ASN A 290 -16.78 27.17 8.94
CA ASN A 290 -17.63 26.06 8.55
C ASN A 290 -17.34 24.71 9.25
N ASN A 291 -16.90 24.71 10.49
CA ASN A 291 -16.64 23.49 11.25
C ASN A 291 -17.83 23.07 12.10
N GLU A 292 -17.93 21.78 12.41
CA GLU A 292 -18.91 21.20 13.35
C GLU A 292 -18.21 20.59 14.55
N PHE A 293 -18.55 21.03 15.74
CA PHE A 293 -18.02 20.59 17.03
C PHE A 293 -19.13 19.86 17.79
N ASP A 294 -18.91 18.61 18.19
CA ASP A 294 -19.94 17.80 18.87
C ASP A 294 -19.32 16.89 19.94
N LEU A 295 -19.78 17.01 21.18
CA LEU A 295 -19.29 16.25 22.33
C LEU A 295 -17.84 16.55 22.74
N GLU A 296 -17.37 17.77 22.52
CA GLU A 296 -16.07 18.25 22.98
C GLU A 296 -16.12 18.71 24.45
N GLU A 297 -14.98 18.69 25.16
CA GLU A 297 -14.90 19.42 26.43
C GLU A 297 -14.81 20.92 26.10
N TYR A 298 -13.85 21.31 25.27
CA TYR A 298 -13.74 22.67 24.71
C TYR A 298 -13.79 22.58 23.16
N GLY A 299 -14.66 23.39 22.54
CA GLY A 299 -14.69 23.49 21.07
C GLY A 299 -13.43 24.19 20.56
N ILE A 300 -13.25 25.49 20.86
CA ILE A 300 -12.03 26.25 20.52
C ILE A 300 -11.47 26.86 21.81
N TYR A 301 -10.19 26.63 22.05
CA TYR A 301 -9.49 27.11 23.23
C TYR A 301 -8.32 28.01 22.80
N PHE A 302 -8.38 29.28 23.15
CA PHE A 302 -7.32 30.26 22.91
C PHE A 302 -6.50 30.53 24.17
N THR A 303 -5.17 30.55 24.06
CA THR A 303 -4.25 30.82 25.14
C THR A 303 -3.00 31.58 24.65
N GLY A 304 -2.14 31.99 25.58
CA GLY A 304 -0.92 32.71 25.27
C GLY A 304 -1.18 34.06 24.63
N SER A 305 -0.35 34.43 23.66
CA SER A 305 -0.45 35.69 22.91
C SER A 305 -1.29 35.59 21.65
N SER A 306 -2.23 34.65 21.59
CA SER A 306 -3.06 34.42 20.41
C SER A 306 -3.98 35.59 20.11
N SER A 307 -4.02 36.05 18.85
CA SER A 307 -4.81 37.22 18.45
C SER A 307 -5.20 37.20 16.97
N GLY A 308 -6.19 38.04 16.59
CA GLY A 308 -6.59 38.24 15.20
C GLY A 308 -7.31 37.06 14.55
N ALA A 309 -7.72 36.06 15.32
CA ALA A 309 -8.46 34.92 14.77
C ALA A 309 -9.87 35.33 14.30
N THR A 310 -10.31 34.80 13.17
CA THR A 310 -11.68 34.90 12.68
C THR A 310 -12.36 33.53 12.84
N VAL A 311 -13.47 33.54 13.59
CA VAL A 311 -14.25 32.30 13.85
C VAL A 311 -15.65 32.54 13.32
N GLU A 312 -16.01 31.90 12.21
CA GLU A 312 -17.29 32.16 11.55
C GLU A 312 -17.95 30.90 10.97
N TYR A 313 -19.26 30.91 10.83
CA TYR A 313 -20.08 29.83 10.26
C TYR A 313 -19.91 28.45 10.94
N ASN A 314 -19.36 28.41 12.16
CA ASN A 314 -19.15 27.17 12.90
C ASN A 314 -20.39 26.78 13.68
N LYS A 315 -20.52 25.46 13.91
CA LYS A 315 -21.65 24.89 14.65
C LYS A 315 -21.15 24.13 15.86
N PHE A 316 -21.52 24.57 17.04
CA PHE A 316 -21.16 23.96 18.32
C PHE A 316 -22.35 23.22 18.91
N ARG A 317 -22.12 21.99 19.42
CA ARG A 317 -23.12 21.17 20.10
C ARG A 317 -22.47 20.42 21.25
N ASN A 318 -23.23 20.28 22.33
CA ASN A 318 -22.91 19.38 23.45
C ASN A 318 -21.48 19.55 24.03
N ALA A 319 -20.93 20.78 23.99
CA ALA A 319 -19.69 21.07 24.71
C ALA A 319 -19.93 20.92 26.23
N THR A 320 -19.05 20.20 26.92
CA THR A 320 -19.24 19.96 28.36
C THR A 320 -18.72 21.09 29.23
N GLU A 321 -17.74 21.85 28.75
CA GLU A 321 -17.20 23.05 29.41
C GLU A 321 -17.53 24.31 28.63
N SER A 322 -16.92 24.53 27.46
CA SER A 322 -17.16 25.74 26.65
C SER A 322 -17.09 25.50 25.15
N ALA A 323 -18.02 26.12 24.40
CA ALA A 323 -17.92 26.13 22.93
C ALA A 323 -16.70 26.89 22.44
N ILE A 324 -16.47 28.07 23.00
CA ILE A 324 -15.27 28.89 22.74
C ILE A 324 -14.78 29.42 24.09
N TYR A 325 -13.48 29.27 24.34
CA TYR A 325 -12.84 29.72 25.56
C TYR A 325 -11.58 30.53 25.22
N GLN A 326 -11.37 31.63 25.90
CA GLN A 326 -10.16 32.43 25.82
C GLN A 326 -9.60 32.63 27.22
N SER A 327 -8.34 32.22 27.43
CA SER A 327 -7.62 32.54 28.65
C SER A 327 -6.82 33.85 28.45
N GLU A 328 -7.10 34.87 29.22
CA GLU A 328 -6.24 36.03 29.29
C GLU A 328 -5.18 35.81 30.40
N SER A 329 -3.91 36.07 30.12
CA SER A 329 -2.91 36.31 31.15
C SER A 329 -2.98 37.78 31.52
N ASP A 330 -3.25 38.10 32.80
CA ASP A 330 -3.04 39.49 33.27
C ASP A 330 -1.55 39.81 33.34
N GLU A 331 -1.22 41.11 33.48
CA GLU A 331 0.17 41.62 33.60
C GLU A 331 0.96 41.00 34.77
N ASN A 332 0.30 40.24 35.64
CA ASN A 332 0.86 39.53 36.79
C ASN A 332 0.93 38.02 36.63
N GLY A 333 0.50 37.45 35.48
CA GLY A 333 0.50 36.03 35.22
C GLY A 333 -0.67 35.25 35.88
N GLU A 334 -1.70 35.93 36.38
CA GLU A 334 -2.91 35.32 36.86
C GLU A 334 -3.92 35.12 35.70
N ARG A 335 -4.46 33.89 35.56
CA ARG A 335 -5.44 33.55 34.50
C ARG A 335 -6.81 34.15 34.84
N ARG A 336 -7.34 35.00 33.98
CA ARG A 336 -8.69 35.54 34.08
C ARG A 336 -9.61 34.79 33.12
N LEU A 337 -10.70 34.20 33.65
CA LEU A 337 -11.70 33.50 32.86
C LEU A 337 -12.72 34.49 32.30
N GLU A 338 -12.74 34.74 31.00
CA GLU A 338 -13.86 35.35 30.31
C GLU A 338 -14.60 34.32 29.48
N ARG A 339 -15.85 34.04 29.86
CA ARG A 339 -16.76 33.16 29.14
C ARG A 339 -17.45 33.99 28.05
N LEU A 340 -17.11 33.74 26.80
CA LEU A 340 -17.87 34.26 25.67
C LEU A 340 -19.17 33.42 25.53
N GLU A 341 -20.29 33.96 26.04
CA GLU A 341 -21.59 33.33 25.92
C GLU A 341 -22.29 33.74 24.64
N ARG A 342 -22.66 32.71 23.88
CA ARG A 342 -23.75 32.61 22.89
C ARG A 342 -23.65 33.48 21.65
N PHE A 343 -23.50 32.78 20.56
CA PHE A 343 -24.21 33.14 19.33
C PHE A 343 -25.02 31.94 18.80
#